data_97b686b82fd35b0ac2be5b4990bc9720
#
_entry.id   97b686b82fd35b0ac2be5b4990bc9720
#
_cell.length_a   1.000
_cell.length_b   1.000
_cell.length_c   1.000
_cell.angle_alpha   90.00
_cell.angle_beta   90.00
_cell.angle_gamma   90.00
#
_symmetry.space_group_name_H-M   'P 1'
#
loop_
_entity.id
_entity.type
_entity.pdbx_description
1 polymer ?
#
loop_
_entity_poly.entity_id
_entity_poly.type
_entity_poly.pdbx_seq_one_letter_code
_entity_poly.pdbx_strand_id
1 'polypeptide(L)'
;MLRDARTFTVDDPRFSTAKVVGPSMLSLDGARHARHRAPFTRPFRADEIHARLEAFTQAEAGRLVSAIQPSGAGELRRAVAGPLAVTVMAEALGLGQTDPAQVLSWYDGIVAAVQAEAANAGATSANAGATSAGAAAFAELSASLRQVIAAPPPSSLLADVTGALTADEAISNAGVLLFGGIETTEGMIANAMLHLLSSPGELELVLADPALIPAAIEESLRLEPAAAVVDRYATSDTQLGGARIRAGDQVTVSIAGANRDPRIFDDPDEFQIRRPNASRHLAFAHGPHFCLGAHLARLEARIAVATLLDLLSELRLDERYPATPRGLVFRKPTDLRVRWSTAIS
;
A
#
# COMPACT_ATOMS: atom_id res chain seq x y z
N MET A 1 -18.31 -10.99 5.19
CA MET A 1 -18.11 -10.35 3.86
C MET A 1 -16.77 -10.73 3.23
N LEU A 2 -15.61 -10.34 3.78
CA LEU A 2 -14.30 -10.58 3.14
C LEU A 2 -13.95 -12.05 2.87
N ARG A 3 -14.58 -13.01 3.54
CA ARG A 3 -14.42 -14.46 3.32
C ARG A 3 -15.45 -15.05 2.37
N ASP A 4 -16.51 -14.31 2.06
CA ASP A 4 -17.65 -14.81 1.32
C ASP A 4 -17.75 -14.12 -0.04
N ALA A 5 -16.88 -14.52 -0.95
CA ALA A 5 -16.87 -14.02 -2.32
C ALA A 5 -18.08 -14.53 -3.15
N ARG A 6 -18.85 -15.51 -2.63
CA ARG A 6 -20.09 -15.95 -3.32
C ARG A 6 -21.19 -14.95 -3.18
N THR A 7 -21.34 -14.37 -1.98
CA THR A 7 -22.36 -13.35 -1.70
C THR A 7 -21.85 -11.93 -1.97
N PHE A 8 -20.55 -11.67 -1.76
CA PHE A 8 -19.93 -10.35 -1.86
C PHE A 8 -18.69 -10.41 -2.77
N THR A 9 -18.90 -10.17 -4.05
CA THR A 9 -17.87 -10.29 -5.10
C THR A 9 -17.10 -8.98 -5.31
N VAL A 10 -15.90 -9.09 -5.88
CA VAL A 10 -15.17 -8.00 -6.56
C VAL A 10 -15.30 -8.07 -8.08
N ASP A 11 -15.76 -9.21 -8.62
CA ASP A 11 -15.92 -9.42 -10.07
C ASP A 11 -17.20 -8.74 -10.56
N ASP A 12 -17.14 -7.41 -10.64
CA ASP A 12 -18.24 -6.54 -11.08
C ASP A 12 -17.70 -5.51 -12.08
N PRO A 13 -18.41 -5.22 -13.18
CA PRO A 13 -17.96 -4.28 -14.21
C PRO A 13 -17.76 -2.83 -13.70
N ARG A 14 -18.30 -2.50 -12.51
CA ARG A 14 -18.09 -1.19 -11.87
C ARG A 14 -16.78 -1.09 -11.10
N PHE A 15 -16.04 -2.19 -10.92
CA PHE A 15 -14.80 -2.18 -10.15
C PHE A 15 -13.75 -1.29 -10.82
N SER A 16 -13.45 -0.14 -10.21
CA SER A 16 -12.71 0.95 -10.84
C SER A 16 -11.31 0.56 -11.34
N THR A 17 -10.56 -0.21 -10.56
CA THR A 17 -9.22 -0.65 -10.94
C THR A 17 -9.23 -1.52 -12.21
N ALA A 18 -10.23 -2.39 -12.36
CA ALA A 18 -10.34 -3.25 -13.55
C ALA A 18 -10.58 -2.46 -14.83
N LYS A 19 -11.23 -1.30 -14.74
CA LYS A 19 -11.46 -0.42 -15.89
C LYS A 19 -10.16 0.25 -16.39
N VAL A 20 -9.19 0.43 -15.51
CA VAL A 20 -7.91 1.09 -15.84
C VAL A 20 -6.85 0.08 -16.27
N VAL A 21 -6.64 -0.99 -15.48
CA VAL A 21 -5.53 -1.94 -15.70
C VAL A 21 -5.99 -3.29 -16.27
N GLY A 22 -7.27 -3.47 -16.48
CA GLY A 22 -7.86 -4.72 -16.92
C GLY A 22 -8.13 -5.72 -15.79
N PRO A 23 -8.71 -6.91 -16.12
CA PRO A 23 -8.99 -7.95 -15.15
C PRO A 23 -7.71 -8.48 -14.51
N SER A 24 -7.71 -8.61 -13.18
CA SER A 24 -6.52 -8.98 -12.40
C SER A 24 -6.93 -9.77 -11.14
N MET A 25 -5.96 -10.26 -10.39
CA MET A 25 -6.23 -10.92 -9.09
C MET A 25 -6.98 -10.03 -8.09
N LEU A 26 -7.03 -8.72 -8.28
CA LEU A 26 -7.77 -7.80 -7.42
C LEU A 26 -9.26 -7.74 -7.76
N SER A 27 -9.62 -7.90 -9.04
CA SER A 27 -10.96 -7.71 -9.59
C SER A 27 -11.66 -9.00 -10.04
N LEU A 28 -11.06 -10.15 -9.80
CA LEU A 28 -11.58 -11.47 -10.15
C LEU A 28 -11.90 -12.28 -8.90
N ASP A 29 -12.87 -13.19 -8.98
CA ASP A 29 -13.20 -14.14 -7.93
C ASP A 29 -13.10 -15.61 -8.39
N GLY A 30 -13.21 -16.55 -7.44
CA GLY A 30 -13.26 -17.98 -7.70
C GLY A 30 -12.01 -18.54 -8.41
N ALA A 31 -12.24 -19.41 -9.38
CA ALA A 31 -11.17 -20.09 -10.12
C ALA A 31 -10.30 -19.11 -10.94
N ARG A 32 -10.90 -18.03 -11.47
CA ARG A 32 -10.16 -16.99 -12.21
C ARG A 32 -9.20 -16.25 -11.29
N HIS A 33 -9.66 -15.82 -10.11
CA HIS A 33 -8.81 -15.23 -9.08
C HIS A 33 -7.65 -16.18 -8.70
N ALA A 34 -7.96 -17.44 -8.38
CA ALA A 34 -6.96 -18.41 -7.98
C ALA A 34 -5.89 -18.61 -9.06
N ARG A 35 -6.26 -18.66 -10.34
CA ARG A 35 -5.32 -18.79 -11.47
C ARG A 35 -4.42 -17.56 -11.59
N HIS A 36 -4.96 -16.33 -11.46
CA HIS A 36 -4.18 -15.11 -11.54
C HIS A 36 -3.24 -14.93 -10.33
N ARG A 37 -3.68 -15.36 -9.14
CA ARG A 37 -2.92 -15.18 -7.89
C ARG A 37 -1.82 -16.22 -7.69
N ALA A 38 -2.04 -17.46 -8.11
CA ALA A 38 -1.16 -18.59 -7.82
C ALA A 38 0.32 -18.34 -8.19
N PRO A 39 0.66 -17.81 -9.39
CA PRO A 39 2.07 -17.58 -9.77
C PRO A 39 2.80 -16.58 -8.86
N PHE A 40 2.07 -15.64 -8.28
CA PHE A 40 2.63 -14.62 -7.38
C PHE A 40 2.73 -15.08 -5.93
N THR A 41 2.07 -16.18 -5.54
CA THR A 41 1.99 -16.56 -4.12
C THR A 41 3.36 -16.90 -3.54
N ARG A 42 4.19 -17.65 -4.27
CA ARG A 42 5.53 -18.02 -3.81
C ARG A 42 6.47 -16.80 -3.75
N PRO A 43 6.60 -15.99 -4.84
CA PRO A 43 7.48 -14.81 -4.82
C PRO A 43 7.21 -13.81 -3.68
N PHE A 44 5.96 -13.73 -3.20
CA PHE A 44 5.56 -12.84 -2.11
C PHE A 44 5.61 -13.46 -0.70
N ARG A 45 6.17 -14.66 -0.54
CA ARG A 45 6.41 -15.24 0.78
C ARG A 45 7.50 -14.47 1.51
N ALA A 46 7.47 -14.51 2.85
CA ALA A 46 8.40 -13.75 3.68
C ALA A 46 9.87 -14.09 3.37
N ASP A 47 10.20 -15.37 3.26
CA ASP A 47 11.54 -15.86 2.94
C ASP A 47 12.04 -15.34 1.58
N GLU A 48 11.21 -15.41 0.55
CA GLU A 48 11.54 -14.93 -0.80
C GLU A 48 11.69 -13.39 -0.84
N ILE A 49 10.79 -12.66 -0.18
CA ILE A 49 10.85 -11.19 -0.09
C ILE A 49 12.12 -10.75 0.64
N HIS A 50 12.47 -11.36 1.78
CA HIS A 50 13.69 -11.05 2.49
C HIS A 50 14.94 -11.35 1.63
N ALA A 51 15.00 -12.53 1.02
CA ALA A 51 16.15 -12.92 0.20
C ALA A 51 16.38 -11.99 -1.01
N ARG A 52 15.30 -11.51 -1.64
CA ARG A 52 15.38 -10.73 -2.89
C ARG A 52 15.47 -9.21 -2.67
N LEU A 53 14.79 -8.67 -1.67
CA LEU A 53 14.54 -7.23 -1.57
C LEU A 53 15.08 -6.57 -0.29
N GLU A 54 15.44 -7.31 0.77
CA GLU A 54 15.84 -6.67 2.04
C GLU A 54 17.09 -5.80 1.89
N ALA A 55 18.15 -6.33 1.29
CA ALA A 55 19.40 -5.58 1.11
C ALA A 55 19.21 -4.34 0.21
N PHE A 56 18.42 -4.48 -0.86
CA PHE A 56 18.06 -3.35 -1.73
C PHE A 56 17.28 -2.29 -0.97
N THR A 57 16.25 -2.69 -0.23
CA THR A 57 15.41 -1.78 0.55
C THR A 57 16.21 -1.03 1.62
N GLN A 58 17.16 -1.71 2.30
CA GLN A 58 18.05 -1.09 3.28
C GLN A 58 18.97 -0.05 2.64
N ALA A 59 19.60 -0.39 1.51
CA ALA A 59 20.47 0.53 0.79
C ALA A 59 19.73 1.77 0.31
N GLU A 60 18.54 1.59 -0.25
CA GLU A 60 17.72 2.68 -0.77
C GLU A 60 17.16 3.58 0.35
N ALA A 61 16.67 3.01 1.45
CA ALA A 61 16.25 3.78 2.62
C ALA A 61 17.42 4.61 3.19
N GLY A 62 18.59 4.00 3.34
CA GLY A 62 19.81 4.69 3.77
C GLY A 62 20.18 5.85 2.85
N ARG A 63 20.14 5.64 1.54
CA ARG A 63 20.42 6.69 0.53
C ARG A 63 19.44 7.85 0.62
N LEU A 64 18.14 7.57 0.71
CA LEU A 64 17.08 8.60 0.77
C LEU A 64 17.17 9.42 2.06
N VAL A 65 17.34 8.77 3.21
CA VAL A 65 17.43 9.46 4.50
C VAL A 65 18.73 10.26 4.61
N SER A 66 19.86 9.71 4.17
CA SER A 66 21.15 10.43 4.16
C SER A 66 21.11 11.68 3.28
N ALA A 67 20.35 11.65 2.19
CA ALA A 67 20.20 12.80 1.29
C ALA A 67 19.52 14.00 1.97
N ILE A 68 18.58 13.76 2.89
CA ILE A 68 17.86 14.82 3.60
C ILE A 68 18.53 15.21 4.92
N GLN A 69 19.35 14.32 5.51
CA GLN A 69 19.94 14.49 6.84
C GLN A 69 20.59 15.86 7.08
N PRO A 70 21.37 16.46 6.14
CA PRO A 70 22.01 17.76 6.37
C PRO A 70 21.04 18.94 6.50
N SER A 71 19.76 18.77 6.10
CA SER A 71 18.79 19.87 6.02
C SER A 71 18.18 20.26 7.38
N GLY A 72 18.22 19.37 8.40
CA GLY A 72 17.62 19.61 9.72
C GLY A 72 16.08 19.68 9.73
N ALA A 73 15.46 19.64 8.58
CA ALA A 73 14.01 19.62 8.42
C ALA A 73 13.64 19.04 7.03
N GLY A 74 12.46 18.43 6.91
CA GLY A 74 12.02 17.87 5.65
C GLY A 74 10.57 17.40 5.67
N GLU A 75 10.10 16.93 4.51
CA GLU A 75 8.79 16.31 4.33
C GLU A 75 8.99 14.82 4.04
N LEU A 76 8.70 13.96 5.02
CA LEU A 76 9.06 12.55 4.98
C LEU A 76 8.32 11.75 3.91
N ARG A 77 7.06 12.10 3.63
CA ARG A 77 6.25 11.34 2.68
C ARG A 77 6.84 11.41 1.27
N ARG A 78 7.19 12.63 0.81
CA ARG A 78 7.72 12.86 -0.54
C ARG A 78 9.22 12.66 -0.66
N ALA A 79 9.96 12.85 0.44
CA ALA A 79 11.41 12.69 0.40
C ALA A 79 11.88 11.24 0.66
N VAL A 80 11.08 10.44 1.40
CA VAL A 80 11.49 9.10 1.82
C VAL A 80 10.45 8.05 1.50
N ALA A 81 9.23 8.13 2.08
CA ALA A 81 8.27 7.03 2.04
C ALA A 81 7.79 6.71 0.61
N GLY A 82 7.40 7.72 -0.17
CA GLY A 82 6.97 7.55 -1.56
C GLY A 82 8.10 7.07 -2.47
N PRO A 83 9.25 7.75 -2.51
CA PRO A 83 10.40 7.29 -3.31
C PRO A 83 10.86 5.87 -2.97
N LEU A 84 10.89 5.49 -1.68
CA LEU A 84 11.23 4.13 -1.29
C LEU A 84 10.23 3.11 -1.85
N ALA A 85 8.93 3.33 -1.67
CA ALA A 85 7.88 2.44 -2.19
C ALA A 85 7.93 2.33 -3.73
N VAL A 86 8.23 3.43 -4.44
CA VAL A 86 8.39 3.43 -5.91
C VAL A 86 9.57 2.58 -6.34
N THR A 87 10.75 2.82 -5.75
CA THR A 87 11.98 2.13 -6.17
C THR A 87 11.98 0.66 -5.80
N VAL A 88 11.47 0.30 -4.61
CA VAL A 88 11.35 -1.11 -4.20
C VAL A 88 10.35 -1.86 -5.07
N MET A 89 9.21 -1.24 -5.41
CA MET A 89 8.24 -1.87 -6.29
C MET A 89 8.76 -1.99 -7.73
N ALA A 90 9.50 -0.98 -8.23
CA ALA A 90 10.16 -1.05 -9.53
C ALA A 90 11.17 -2.21 -9.58
N GLU A 91 12.02 -2.34 -8.57
CA GLU A 91 12.97 -3.47 -8.46
C GLU A 91 12.22 -4.81 -8.42
N ALA A 92 11.20 -4.92 -7.58
CA ALA A 92 10.39 -6.13 -7.44
C ALA A 92 9.75 -6.57 -8.77
N LEU A 93 9.33 -5.63 -9.61
CA LEU A 93 8.74 -5.90 -10.93
C LEU A 93 9.78 -6.01 -12.06
N GLY A 94 11.08 -5.90 -11.75
CA GLY A 94 12.14 -5.95 -12.76
C GLY A 94 12.28 -4.67 -13.59
N LEU A 95 11.73 -3.58 -13.11
CA LEU A 95 11.83 -2.23 -13.70
C LEU A 95 12.97 -1.40 -13.09
N GLY A 96 13.90 -2.02 -12.35
CA GLY A 96 14.96 -1.33 -11.61
C GLY A 96 15.92 -0.48 -12.47
N GLN A 97 15.92 -0.68 -13.80
CA GLN A 97 16.67 0.18 -14.75
C GLN A 97 15.85 1.36 -15.30
N THR A 98 14.56 1.43 -14.96
CA THR A 98 13.68 2.55 -15.35
C THR A 98 13.89 3.72 -14.38
N ASP A 99 13.89 4.93 -14.91
CA ASP A 99 13.96 6.13 -14.07
C ASP A 99 12.81 6.12 -13.04
N PRO A 100 13.09 6.22 -11.73
CA PRO A 100 12.05 6.29 -10.72
C PRO A 100 11.00 7.39 -10.95
N ALA A 101 11.38 8.51 -11.56
CA ALA A 101 10.45 9.57 -11.94
C ALA A 101 9.44 9.10 -13.00
N GLN A 102 9.87 8.26 -13.93
CA GLN A 102 8.97 7.66 -14.92
C GLN A 102 8.00 6.66 -14.28
N VAL A 103 8.48 5.81 -13.35
CA VAL A 103 7.62 4.89 -12.61
C VAL A 103 6.58 5.64 -11.78
N LEU A 104 7.00 6.73 -11.13
CA LEU A 104 6.11 7.62 -10.38
C LEU A 104 5.05 8.27 -11.30
N SER A 105 5.44 8.70 -12.49
CA SER A 105 4.52 9.28 -13.49
C SER A 105 3.44 8.28 -13.91
N TRP A 106 3.81 7.01 -14.16
CA TRP A 106 2.84 5.96 -14.48
C TRP A 106 1.90 5.69 -13.31
N TYR A 107 2.45 5.61 -12.10
CA TYR A 107 1.67 5.43 -10.88
C TYR A 107 0.66 6.57 -10.68
N ASP A 108 1.09 7.84 -10.75
CA ASP A 108 0.23 9.01 -10.57
C ASP A 108 -0.91 9.03 -11.60
N GLY A 109 -0.62 8.71 -12.85
CA GLY A 109 -1.62 8.60 -13.92
C GLY A 109 -2.65 7.50 -13.65
N ILE A 110 -2.21 6.32 -13.24
CA ILE A 110 -3.09 5.19 -12.91
C ILE A 110 -3.95 5.52 -11.69
N VAL A 111 -3.37 6.10 -10.63
CA VAL A 111 -4.11 6.50 -9.41
C VAL A 111 -5.20 7.51 -9.75
N ALA A 112 -4.86 8.55 -10.51
CA ALA A 112 -5.83 9.57 -10.89
C ALA A 112 -6.99 8.98 -11.69
N ALA A 113 -6.73 8.05 -12.60
CA ALA A 113 -7.76 7.37 -13.37
C ALA A 113 -8.63 6.45 -12.49
N VAL A 114 -8.04 5.67 -11.60
CA VAL A 114 -8.79 4.79 -10.67
C VAL A 114 -9.69 5.61 -9.75
N GLN A 115 -9.21 6.76 -9.25
CA GLN A 115 -10.00 7.66 -8.42
C GLN A 115 -11.14 8.31 -9.20
N ALA A 116 -10.90 8.72 -10.44
CA ALA A 116 -11.93 9.29 -11.32
C ALA A 116 -13.03 8.26 -11.62
N GLU A 117 -12.68 6.99 -11.87
CA GLU A 117 -13.64 5.90 -12.07
C GLU A 117 -14.42 5.57 -10.78
N ALA A 118 -13.75 5.55 -9.63
CA ALA A 118 -14.38 5.27 -8.34
C ALA A 118 -15.37 6.36 -7.89
N ALA A 119 -15.10 7.62 -8.23
CA ALA A 119 -15.97 8.74 -7.91
C ALA A 119 -17.32 8.68 -8.64
N ASN A 120 -17.55 7.69 -9.49
CA ASN A 120 -18.74 7.59 -10.37
C ASN A 120 -19.02 8.93 -11.08
N ALA A 121 -17.95 9.63 -11.35
CA ALA A 121 -17.97 11.01 -11.71
C ALA A 121 -18.57 11.10 -13.11
N GLY A 122 -19.84 11.42 -13.14
CA GLY A 122 -20.53 11.78 -14.36
C GLY A 122 -19.62 12.69 -15.17
N ALA A 123 -19.69 12.59 -16.50
CA ALA A 123 -18.79 13.14 -17.50
C ALA A 123 -18.44 14.63 -17.30
N THR A 124 -17.56 14.91 -16.34
CA THR A 124 -16.85 16.19 -16.28
C THR A 124 -15.62 16.10 -17.18
N SER A 125 -15.24 17.16 -17.84
CA SER A 125 -14.06 17.22 -18.69
C SER A 125 -12.77 16.84 -17.93
N ALA A 126 -12.69 17.15 -16.64
CA ALA A 126 -11.57 16.78 -15.77
C ALA A 126 -11.44 15.26 -15.58
N ASN A 127 -12.57 14.55 -15.40
CA ASN A 127 -12.55 13.10 -15.20
C ASN A 127 -12.24 12.35 -16.51
N ALA A 128 -12.77 12.82 -17.65
CA ALA A 128 -12.41 12.28 -18.96
C ALA A 128 -10.90 12.45 -19.23
N GLY A 129 -10.32 13.59 -18.84
CA GLY A 129 -8.89 13.85 -18.94
C GLY A 129 -8.05 12.90 -18.06
N ALA A 130 -8.46 12.68 -16.81
CA ALA A 130 -7.77 11.78 -15.88
C ALA A 130 -7.82 10.32 -16.38
N THR A 131 -8.97 9.86 -16.87
CA THR A 131 -9.12 8.50 -17.43
C THR A 131 -8.25 8.32 -18.68
N SER A 132 -8.19 9.32 -19.58
CA SER A 132 -7.32 9.28 -20.77
C SER A 132 -5.83 9.27 -20.40
N ALA A 133 -5.41 10.12 -19.46
CA ALA A 133 -4.04 10.16 -18.99
C ALA A 133 -3.62 8.85 -18.32
N GLY A 134 -4.52 8.25 -17.52
CA GLY A 134 -4.28 6.96 -16.90
C GLY A 134 -4.17 5.80 -17.90
N ALA A 135 -4.98 5.81 -18.96
CA ALA A 135 -4.87 4.83 -20.04
C ALA A 135 -3.52 4.96 -20.77
N ALA A 136 -3.06 6.19 -21.02
CA ALA A 136 -1.74 6.42 -21.61
C ALA A 136 -0.60 5.94 -20.69
N ALA A 137 -0.66 6.29 -19.40
CA ALA A 137 0.31 5.84 -18.39
C ALA A 137 0.37 4.31 -18.31
N PHE A 138 -0.79 3.64 -18.29
CA PHE A 138 -0.86 2.18 -18.27
C PHE A 138 -0.35 1.55 -19.57
N ALA A 139 -0.55 2.19 -20.72
CA ALA A 139 0.00 1.72 -22.01
C ALA A 139 1.55 1.77 -22.04
N GLU A 140 2.14 2.85 -21.51
CA GLU A 140 3.60 2.98 -21.39
C GLU A 140 4.18 1.95 -20.42
N LEU A 141 3.60 1.82 -19.22
CA LEU A 141 3.96 0.77 -18.24
C LEU A 141 3.86 -0.61 -18.88
N SER A 142 2.77 -0.88 -19.62
CA SER A 142 2.56 -2.15 -20.30
C SER A 142 3.64 -2.46 -21.34
N ALA A 143 4.11 -1.45 -22.07
CA ALA A 143 5.21 -1.62 -23.02
C ALA A 143 6.53 -2.01 -22.31
N SER A 144 6.84 -1.36 -21.19
CA SER A 144 8.01 -1.68 -20.38
C SER A 144 7.91 -3.07 -19.73
N LEU A 145 6.75 -3.42 -19.18
CA LEU A 145 6.51 -4.74 -18.58
C LEU A 145 6.57 -5.87 -19.63
N ARG A 146 6.15 -5.66 -20.87
CA ARG A 146 6.33 -6.66 -21.95
C ARG A 146 7.79 -6.99 -22.18
N GLN A 147 8.70 -6.00 -22.12
CA GLN A 147 10.13 -6.23 -22.25
C GLN A 147 10.66 -7.06 -21.06
N VAL A 148 10.25 -6.72 -19.85
CA VAL A 148 10.61 -7.47 -18.64
C VAL A 148 10.11 -8.93 -18.72
N ILE A 149 8.85 -9.15 -19.12
CA ILE A 149 8.25 -10.49 -19.22
C ILE A 149 8.96 -11.33 -20.28
N ALA A 150 9.44 -10.73 -21.37
CA ALA A 150 10.17 -11.43 -22.42
C ALA A 150 11.56 -11.91 -21.96
N ALA A 151 12.21 -11.19 -21.03
CA ALA A 151 13.52 -11.52 -20.48
C ALA A 151 13.59 -11.05 -19.00
N PRO A 152 12.89 -11.75 -18.09
CA PRO A 152 12.76 -11.29 -16.70
C PRO A 152 14.11 -11.39 -15.98
N PRO A 153 14.53 -10.32 -15.24
CA PRO A 153 15.66 -10.42 -14.34
C PRO A 153 15.40 -11.51 -13.29
N PRO A 154 16.42 -12.30 -12.88
CA PRO A 154 16.24 -13.39 -11.90
C PRO A 154 15.70 -12.92 -10.54
N SER A 155 15.99 -11.67 -10.15
CA SER A 155 15.50 -11.04 -8.92
C SER A 155 14.04 -10.62 -9.00
N SER A 156 13.49 -10.46 -10.21
CA SER A 156 12.11 -10.00 -10.43
C SER A 156 11.09 -11.01 -9.95
N LEU A 157 10.03 -10.52 -9.30
CA LEU A 157 8.86 -11.32 -8.95
C LEU A 157 8.08 -11.80 -10.18
N LEU A 158 8.31 -11.20 -11.36
CA LEU A 158 7.71 -11.60 -12.63
C LEU A 158 8.41 -12.82 -13.26
N ALA A 159 9.63 -13.17 -12.85
CA ALA A 159 10.33 -14.34 -13.35
C ALA A 159 9.54 -15.64 -13.13
N ASP A 160 8.86 -15.75 -11.99
CA ASP A 160 8.06 -16.93 -11.62
C ASP A 160 6.67 -16.96 -12.30
N VAL A 161 6.26 -15.89 -12.97
CA VAL A 161 4.93 -15.74 -13.59
C VAL A 161 4.93 -16.18 -15.05
N THR A 162 6.11 -16.22 -15.67
CA THR A 162 6.30 -16.56 -17.10
C THR A 162 5.75 -17.97 -17.40
N GLY A 163 4.85 -18.06 -18.37
CA GLY A 163 4.22 -19.32 -18.81
C GLY A 163 2.96 -19.72 -18.01
N ALA A 164 2.69 -19.14 -16.85
CA ALA A 164 1.49 -19.42 -16.07
C ALA A 164 0.29 -18.53 -16.46
N LEU A 165 0.58 -17.32 -16.94
CA LEU A 165 -0.38 -16.33 -17.42
C LEU A 165 0.00 -15.89 -18.83
N THR A 166 -0.98 -15.36 -19.58
CA THR A 166 -0.67 -14.63 -20.80
C THR A 166 0.08 -13.34 -20.47
N ALA A 167 0.79 -12.74 -21.43
CA ALA A 167 1.50 -11.48 -21.21
C ALA A 167 0.56 -10.36 -20.73
N ASP A 168 -0.64 -10.25 -21.30
CA ASP A 168 -1.60 -9.22 -20.91
C ASP A 168 -2.16 -9.46 -19.50
N GLU A 169 -2.41 -10.70 -19.11
CA GLU A 169 -2.79 -11.04 -17.73
C GLU A 169 -1.68 -10.74 -16.72
N ALA A 170 -0.43 -11.06 -17.07
CA ALA A 170 0.73 -10.73 -16.24
C ALA A 170 0.89 -9.22 -16.07
N ILE A 171 0.72 -8.44 -17.15
CA ILE A 171 0.77 -6.98 -17.15
C ILE A 171 -0.34 -6.39 -16.29
N SER A 172 -1.59 -6.85 -16.43
CA SER A 172 -2.70 -6.37 -15.59
C SER A 172 -2.44 -6.63 -14.09
N ASN A 173 -1.90 -7.80 -13.75
CA ASN A 173 -1.54 -8.11 -12.37
C ASN A 173 -0.34 -7.27 -11.89
N ALA A 174 0.68 -7.04 -12.72
CA ALA A 174 1.81 -6.16 -12.38
C ALA A 174 1.37 -4.71 -12.19
N GLY A 175 0.43 -4.20 -13.00
CA GLY A 175 -0.18 -2.88 -12.81
C GLY A 175 -0.89 -2.74 -11.46
N VAL A 176 -1.63 -3.77 -11.04
CA VAL A 176 -2.24 -3.81 -9.70
C VAL A 176 -1.20 -3.86 -8.59
N LEU A 177 -0.12 -4.60 -8.76
CA LEU A 177 0.97 -4.66 -7.78
C LEU A 177 1.68 -3.32 -7.66
N LEU A 178 1.94 -2.64 -8.78
CA LEU A 178 2.52 -1.29 -8.77
C LEU A 178 1.63 -0.30 -8.03
N PHE A 179 0.35 -0.23 -8.41
CA PHE A 179 -0.63 0.65 -7.77
C PHE A 179 -0.79 0.36 -6.28
N GLY A 180 -1.06 -0.90 -5.93
CA GLY A 180 -1.31 -1.31 -4.54
C GLY A 180 -0.06 -1.21 -3.66
N GLY A 181 1.12 -1.47 -4.22
CA GLY A 181 2.38 -1.47 -3.48
C GLY A 181 2.89 -0.06 -3.16
N ILE A 182 2.70 0.93 -4.04
CA ILE A 182 3.19 2.28 -3.80
C ILE A 182 2.25 3.06 -2.87
N GLU A 183 0.96 3.18 -3.21
CA GLU A 183 0.00 4.02 -2.49
C GLU A 183 -0.13 3.63 -1.01
N THR A 184 -0.25 2.34 -0.76
CA THR A 184 -0.50 1.85 0.60
C THR A 184 0.77 1.77 1.44
N THR A 185 1.93 1.48 0.84
CA THR A 185 3.20 1.42 1.57
C THR A 185 3.69 2.83 1.95
N GLU A 186 3.61 3.81 1.04
CA GLU A 186 3.83 5.22 1.38
C GLU A 186 2.96 5.64 2.56
N GLY A 187 1.65 5.31 2.50
CA GLY A 187 0.70 5.62 3.58
C GLY A 187 1.04 4.92 4.90
N MET A 188 1.43 3.65 4.85
CA MET A 188 1.81 2.86 6.01
C MET A 188 3.05 3.44 6.72
N ILE A 189 4.10 3.81 5.97
CA ILE A 189 5.30 4.42 6.53
C ILE A 189 4.96 5.79 7.12
N ALA A 190 4.22 6.63 6.39
CA ALA A 190 3.85 7.97 6.85
C ALA A 190 2.97 7.93 8.11
N ASN A 191 1.98 7.02 8.17
CA ASN A 191 1.11 6.86 9.34
C ASN A 191 1.91 6.33 10.55
N ALA A 192 2.81 5.37 10.36
CA ALA A 192 3.65 4.84 11.43
C ALA A 192 4.53 5.92 12.04
N MET A 193 5.19 6.74 11.21
CA MET A 193 6.00 7.86 11.69
C MET A 193 5.14 8.93 12.37
N LEU A 194 3.97 9.25 11.82
CA LEU A 194 3.05 10.22 12.45
C LEU A 194 2.63 9.75 13.85
N HIS A 195 2.23 8.49 14.01
CA HIS A 195 1.81 7.96 15.31
C HIS A 195 2.94 7.93 16.32
N LEU A 196 4.13 7.45 15.94
CA LEU A 196 5.30 7.45 16.81
C LEU A 196 5.68 8.87 17.25
N LEU A 197 5.77 9.81 16.32
CA LEU A 197 6.17 11.19 16.63
C LEU A 197 5.08 11.98 17.37
N SER A 198 3.81 11.54 17.31
CA SER A 198 2.69 12.11 18.06
C SER A 198 2.54 11.51 19.46
N SER A 199 3.28 10.45 19.78
CA SER A 199 3.17 9.69 21.03
C SER A 199 4.56 9.58 21.70
N PRO A 200 5.04 10.63 22.40
CA PRO A 200 6.40 10.69 22.92
C PRO A 200 6.79 9.49 23.79
N GLY A 201 5.90 9.01 24.66
CA GLY A 201 6.17 7.85 25.51
C GLY A 201 6.34 6.56 24.71
N GLU A 202 5.57 6.37 23.64
CA GLU A 202 5.71 5.20 22.76
C GLU A 202 6.97 5.31 21.89
N LEU A 203 7.32 6.52 21.46
CA LEU A 203 8.59 6.79 20.75
C LEU A 203 9.80 6.46 21.63
N GLU A 204 9.81 6.90 22.90
CA GLU A 204 10.90 6.59 23.85
C GLU A 204 11.09 5.08 24.01
N LEU A 205 10.02 4.29 24.08
CA LEU A 205 10.10 2.83 24.14
C LEU A 205 10.79 2.24 22.90
N VAL A 206 10.45 2.73 21.70
CA VAL A 206 11.05 2.26 20.44
C VAL A 206 12.52 2.70 20.33
N LEU A 207 12.86 3.91 20.77
CA LEU A 207 14.24 4.38 20.78
C LEU A 207 15.13 3.58 21.77
N ALA A 208 14.55 3.17 22.91
CA ALA A 208 15.22 2.33 23.89
C ALA A 208 15.35 0.86 23.43
N ASP A 209 14.38 0.36 22.68
CA ASP A 209 14.36 -1.01 22.16
C ASP A 209 13.83 -1.04 20.71
N PRO A 210 14.69 -0.92 19.70
CA PRO A 210 14.30 -0.98 18.28
C PRO A 210 13.61 -2.28 17.86
N ALA A 211 13.69 -3.35 18.65
CA ALA A 211 12.94 -4.59 18.39
C ALA A 211 11.41 -4.38 18.51
N LEU A 212 10.95 -3.26 19.07
CA LEU A 212 9.55 -2.86 19.13
C LEU A 212 9.03 -2.21 17.84
N ILE A 213 9.88 -1.86 16.86
CA ILE A 213 9.44 -1.26 15.60
C ILE A 213 8.38 -2.10 14.88
N PRO A 214 8.49 -3.43 14.75
CA PRO A 214 7.42 -4.24 14.15
C PRO A 214 6.08 -4.10 14.89
N ALA A 215 6.09 -4.05 16.22
CA ALA A 215 4.88 -3.89 17.02
C ALA A 215 4.25 -2.49 16.82
N ALA A 216 5.06 -1.45 16.74
CA ALA A 216 4.61 -0.09 16.42
C ALA A 216 3.94 -0.01 15.05
N ILE A 217 4.48 -0.73 14.06
CA ILE A 217 3.91 -0.81 12.72
C ILE A 217 2.56 -1.54 12.73
N GLU A 218 2.43 -2.67 13.41
CA GLU A 218 1.16 -3.40 13.52
C GLU A 218 0.09 -2.55 14.23
N GLU A 219 0.45 -1.83 15.28
CA GLU A 219 -0.48 -0.94 15.97
C GLU A 219 -0.86 0.28 15.11
N SER A 220 0.09 0.83 14.35
CA SER A 220 -0.20 1.89 13.39
C SER A 220 -1.16 1.42 12.30
N LEU A 221 -0.96 0.22 11.75
CA LEU A 221 -1.87 -0.42 10.80
C LEU A 221 -3.26 -0.66 11.36
N ARG A 222 -3.35 -0.99 12.65
CA ARG A 222 -4.64 -1.13 13.34
C ARG A 222 -5.32 0.23 13.43
N LEU A 223 -4.64 1.23 13.94
CA LEU A 223 -5.20 2.54 14.23
C LEU A 223 -5.57 3.31 12.96
N GLU A 224 -4.68 3.33 11.97
CA GLU A 224 -4.90 4.05 10.70
C GLU A 224 -4.42 3.21 9.51
N PRO A 225 -5.24 2.24 9.03
CA PRO A 225 -4.90 1.46 7.86
C PRO A 225 -4.83 2.34 6.61
N ALA A 226 -3.73 2.22 5.84
CA ALA A 226 -3.55 3.02 4.63
C ALA A 226 -4.68 2.78 3.60
N ALA A 227 -5.23 1.56 3.53
CA ALA A 227 -6.48 1.25 2.83
C ALA A 227 -7.60 1.14 3.87
N ALA A 228 -8.37 2.21 4.04
CA ALA A 228 -9.35 2.34 5.12
C ALA A 228 -10.70 1.66 4.81
N VAL A 229 -11.01 1.50 3.53
CA VAL A 229 -12.22 0.84 3.06
C VAL A 229 -11.93 -0.02 1.83
N VAL A 230 -12.74 -1.06 1.63
CA VAL A 230 -12.73 -1.90 0.42
C VAL A 230 -14.15 -2.20 -0.02
N ASP A 231 -14.38 -2.18 -1.34
CA ASP A 231 -15.70 -2.39 -1.92
C ASP A 231 -15.95 -3.84 -2.25
N ARG A 232 -17.24 -4.21 -2.18
CA ARG A 232 -17.81 -5.48 -2.66
C ARG A 232 -19.14 -5.21 -3.31
N TYR A 233 -19.60 -6.15 -4.11
CA TYR A 233 -20.91 -6.11 -4.78
C TYR A 233 -21.71 -7.34 -4.39
N ALA A 234 -22.96 -7.13 -3.97
CA ALA A 234 -23.83 -8.23 -3.58
C ALA A 234 -24.30 -9.01 -4.82
N THR A 235 -24.12 -10.31 -4.84
CA THR A 235 -24.53 -11.19 -5.95
C THR A 235 -26.00 -11.62 -5.84
N SER A 236 -26.56 -11.52 -4.64
CA SER A 236 -27.95 -11.90 -4.32
C SER A 236 -28.49 -11.04 -3.18
N ASP A 237 -29.82 -11.00 -3.05
CA ASP A 237 -30.47 -10.40 -1.89
C ASP A 237 -29.99 -11.10 -0.61
N THR A 238 -29.54 -10.32 0.36
CA THR A 238 -29.04 -10.83 1.64
C THR A 238 -29.33 -9.86 2.77
N GLN A 239 -29.05 -10.29 4.01
CA GLN A 239 -29.17 -9.46 5.20
C GLN A 239 -27.90 -9.50 6.03
N LEU A 240 -27.43 -8.35 6.47
CA LEU A 240 -26.22 -8.21 7.29
C LEU A 240 -26.48 -7.20 8.43
N GLY A 241 -26.27 -7.62 9.68
CA GLY A 241 -26.47 -6.75 10.83
C GLY A 241 -27.88 -6.14 10.92
N GLY A 242 -28.90 -6.84 10.43
CA GLY A 242 -30.28 -6.34 10.35
C GLY A 242 -30.60 -5.49 9.13
N ALA A 243 -29.60 -5.03 8.38
CA ALA A 243 -29.79 -4.27 7.15
C ALA A 243 -30.04 -5.19 5.94
N ARG A 244 -31.02 -4.85 5.10
CA ARG A 244 -31.27 -5.54 3.83
C ARG A 244 -30.35 -5.02 2.75
N ILE A 245 -29.67 -5.93 2.04
CA ILE A 245 -28.79 -5.65 0.90
C ILE A 245 -29.39 -6.37 -0.31
N ARG A 246 -29.57 -5.66 -1.41
CA ARG A 246 -30.13 -6.22 -2.65
C ARG A 246 -29.03 -6.73 -3.56
N ALA A 247 -29.37 -7.68 -4.41
CA ALA A 247 -28.50 -8.06 -5.52
C ALA A 247 -28.07 -6.84 -6.34
N GLY A 248 -26.79 -6.70 -6.64
CA GLY A 248 -26.20 -5.56 -7.34
C GLY A 248 -25.85 -4.35 -6.48
N ASP A 249 -26.20 -4.33 -5.19
CA ASP A 249 -25.77 -3.25 -4.31
C ASP A 249 -24.25 -3.28 -4.10
N GLN A 250 -23.63 -2.10 -4.14
CA GLN A 250 -22.26 -1.90 -3.69
C GLN A 250 -22.24 -1.81 -2.16
N VAL A 251 -21.35 -2.54 -1.53
CA VAL A 251 -21.18 -2.59 -0.08
C VAL A 251 -19.73 -2.26 0.27
N THR A 252 -19.53 -1.13 0.94
CA THR A 252 -18.22 -0.69 1.39
C THR A 252 -17.92 -1.27 2.77
N VAL A 253 -16.87 -2.05 2.87
CA VAL A 253 -16.37 -2.62 4.13
C VAL A 253 -15.38 -1.64 4.76
N SER A 254 -15.74 -1.08 5.92
CA SER A 254 -14.85 -0.20 6.67
C SER A 254 -13.80 -1.01 7.43
N ILE A 255 -12.59 -1.06 6.90
CA ILE A 255 -11.42 -1.65 7.58
C ILE A 255 -11.05 -0.81 8.80
N ALA A 256 -11.01 0.53 8.64
CA ALA A 256 -10.72 1.45 9.73
C ALA A 256 -11.73 1.31 10.90
N GLY A 257 -13.02 1.16 10.58
CA GLY A 257 -14.05 0.93 11.59
C GLY A 257 -13.91 -0.43 12.28
N ALA A 258 -13.60 -1.49 11.54
CA ALA A 258 -13.38 -2.82 12.11
C ALA A 258 -12.15 -2.88 13.04
N ASN A 259 -11.10 -2.12 12.68
CA ASN A 259 -9.86 -2.03 13.46
C ASN A 259 -10.02 -1.20 14.76
N ARG A 260 -11.12 -0.49 14.89
CA ARG A 260 -11.48 0.30 16.09
C ARG A 260 -12.73 -0.25 16.81
N ASP A 261 -13.13 -1.49 16.54
CA ASP A 261 -14.27 -2.09 17.22
C ASP A 261 -13.93 -2.31 18.71
N PRO A 262 -14.62 -1.63 19.67
CA PRO A 262 -14.32 -1.75 21.08
C PRO A 262 -14.63 -3.13 21.68
N ARG A 263 -15.37 -3.98 20.93
CA ARG A 263 -15.57 -5.38 21.32
C ARG A 263 -14.33 -6.25 21.10
N ILE A 264 -13.36 -5.74 20.32
CA ILE A 264 -12.13 -6.44 19.94
C ILE A 264 -10.90 -5.76 20.53
N PHE A 265 -10.89 -4.43 20.53
CA PHE A 265 -9.74 -3.62 20.93
C PHE A 265 -10.15 -2.69 22.08
N ASP A 266 -9.56 -2.87 23.24
CA ASP A 266 -9.72 -1.95 24.37
C ASP A 266 -9.06 -0.61 23.99
N ASP A 267 -9.64 0.52 24.43
CA ASP A 267 -9.18 1.87 24.10
C ASP A 267 -8.80 2.00 22.61
N PRO A 268 -9.77 1.78 21.68
CA PRO A 268 -9.47 1.54 20.27
C PRO A 268 -8.87 2.76 19.53
N ASP A 269 -8.99 3.95 20.10
CA ASP A 269 -8.46 5.19 19.53
C ASP A 269 -7.05 5.54 20.03
N GLU A 270 -6.54 4.79 21.01
CA GLU A 270 -5.19 4.95 21.57
C GLU A 270 -4.15 4.19 20.73
N PHE A 271 -2.99 4.83 20.52
CA PHE A 271 -1.82 4.19 19.93
C PHE A 271 -0.97 3.54 21.02
N GLN A 272 -0.94 2.22 21.06
CA GLN A 272 -0.27 1.44 22.12
C GLN A 272 0.57 0.34 21.50
N ILE A 273 1.90 0.52 21.38
CA ILE A 273 2.78 -0.45 20.71
C ILE A 273 2.83 -1.83 21.40
N ARG A 274 2.50 -1.89 22.67
CA ARG A 274 2.42 -3.14 23.46
C ARG A 274 1.02 -3.75 23.52
N ARG A 275 0.12 -3.31 22.65
CA ARG A 275 -1.23 -3.88 22.54
C ARG A 275 -1.14 -5.38 22.17
N PRO A 276 -1.66 -6.29 23.01
CA PRO A 276 -1.44 -7.73 22.81
C PRO A 276 -2.13 -8.30 21.57
N ASN A 277 -3.16 -7.63 21.09
CA ASN A 277 -3.98 -8.08 19.98
C ASN A 277 -3.92 -7.16 18.72
N ALA A 278 -2.92 -6.28 18.62
CA ALA A 278 -2.75 -5.38 17.46
C ALA A 278 -2.79 -6.15 16.13
N SER A 279 -2.14 -7.31 16.05
CA SER A 279 -2.08 -8.17 14.85
C SER A 279 -3.43 -8.75 14.39
N ARG A 280 -4.52 -8.59 15.18
CA ARG A 280 -5.89 -8.96 14.78
C ARG A 280 -6.52 -7.94 13.81
N HIS A 281 -5.85 -6.86 13.50
CA HIS A 281 -6.33 -5.85 12.56
C HIS A 281 -6.61 -6.44 11.17
N LEU A 282 -7.45 -5.75 10.40
CA LEU A 282 -7.82 -6.13 9.04
C LEU A 282 -7.17 -5.24 7.97
N ALA A 283 -6.08 -4.52 8.28
CA ALA A 283 -5.43 -3.58 7.35
C ALA A 283 -4.97 -4.23 6.04
N PHE A 284 -4.69 -5.54 6.05
CA PHE A 284 -4.38 -6.34 4.87
C PHE A 284 -5.58 -7.13 4.33
N ALA A 285 -6.79 -6.72 4.64
CA ALA A 285 -8.04 -7.43 4.37
C ALA A 285 -8.08 -8.86 4.98
N HIS A 286 -8.90 -9.74 4.44
CA HIS A 286 -9.01 -11.12 4.90
C HIS A 286 -9.64 -12.02 3.81
N GLY A 287 -9.44 -13.35 3.90
CA GLY A 287 -10.00 -14.31 2.95
C GLY A 287 -9.22 -14.39 1.63
N PRO A 288 -9.89 -14.71 0.51
CA PRO A 288 -9.21 -14.91 -0.77
C PRO A 288 -8.36 -13.71 -1.22
N HIS A 289 -8.84 -12.51 -0.93
CA HIS A 289 -8.19 -11.24 -1.25
C HIS A 289 -7.30 -10.69 -0.12
N PHE A 290 -6.83 -11.53 0.81
CA PHE A 290 -5.79 -11.11 1.76
C PHE A 290 -4.60 -10.53 0.99
N CYS A 291 -4.07 -9.40 1.44
CA CYS A 291 -3.00 -8.69 0.73
C CYS A 291 -1.82 -9.59 0.40
N LEU A 292 -1.50 -9.69 -0.89
CA LEU A 292 -0.37 -10.48 -1.36
C LEU A 292 0.96 -9.87 -0.89
N GLY A 293 1.06 -8.53 -0.93
CA GLY A 293 2.26 -7.75 -0.58
C GLY A 293 2.47 -7.52 0.93
N ALA A 294 1.69 -8.18 1.81
CA ALA A 294 1.74 -7.90 3.24
C ALA A 294 3.14 -8.06 3.88
N HIS A 295 3.95 -9.00 3.39
CA HIS A 295 5.33 -9.19 3.88
C HIS A 295 6.28 -8.11 3.34
N LEU A 296 6.14 -7.72 2.07
CA LEU A 296 6.95 -6.66 1.48
C LEU A 296 6.66 -5.31 2.15
N ALA A 297 5.39 -4.94 2.30
CA ALA A 297 4.99 -3.70 2.96
C ALA A 297 5.53 -3.59 4.40
N ARG A 298 5.48 -4.69 5.17
CA ARG A 298 6.06 -4.74 6.51
C ARG A 298 7.58 -4.60 6.50
N LEU A 299 8.26 -5.22 5.54
CA LEU A 299 9.70 -5.10 5.37
C LEU A 299 10.09 -3.65 5.10
N GLU A 300 9.44 -3.01 4.12
CA GLU A 300 9.69 -1.62 3.76
C GLU A 300 9.45 -0.67 4.93
N ALA A 301 8.30 -0.80 5.61
CA ALA A 301 7.97 0.06 6.74
C ALA A 301 8.94 -0.13 7.91
N ARG A 302 9.33 -1.38 8.24
CA ARG A 302 10.33 -1.66 9.28
C ARG A 302 11.65 -1.01 8.97
N ILE A 303 12.15 -1.16 7.76
CA ILE A 303 13.43 -0.59 7.33
C ILE A 303 13.36 0.95 7.31
N ALA A 304 12.30 1.53 6.74
CA ALA A 304 12.12 2.97 6.68
C ALA A 304 12.08 3.61 8.07
N VAL A 305 11.25 3.07 8.98
CA VAL A 305 11.13 3.58 10.35
C VAL A 305 12.46 3.44 11.10
N ALA A 306 13.11 2.28 11.03
CA ALA A 306 14.41 2.06 11.66
C ALA A 306 15.47 3.04 11.15
N THR A 307 15.58 3.22 9.83
CA THR A 307 16.57 4.12 9.22
C THR A 307 16.31 5.58 9.56
N LEU A 308 15.04 6.01 9.58
CA LEU A 308 14.67 7.38 9.97
C LEU A 308 15.04 7.69 11.42
N LEU A 309 14.73 6.77 12.35
CA LEU A 309 15.02 6.95 13.77
C LEU A 309 16.53 6.85 14.08
N ASP A 310 17.28 6.06 13.32
CA ASP A 310 18.74 5.89 13.48
C ASP A 310 19.52 7.11 12.97
N LEU A 311 19.17 7.61 11.76
CA LEU A 311 19.96 8.64 11.09
C LEU A 311 19.51 10.07 11.40
N LEU A 312 18.28 10.30 11.88
CA LEU A 312 17.74 11.61 12.15
C LEU A 312 17.57 11.83 13.66
N SER A 313 18.63 12.31 14.30
CA SER A 313 18.66 12.52 15.75
C SER A 313 17.59 13.53 16.21
N GLU A 314 16.93 13.29 17.33
CA GLU A 314 15.87 14.14 17.89
C GLU A 314 14.73 14.41 16.88
N LEU A 315 14.39 13.41 16.10
CA LEU A 315 13.32 13.52 15.09
C LEU A 315 11.98 13.83 15.76
N ARG A 316 11.32 14.91 15.30
CA ARG A 316 10.04 15.37 15.83
C ARG A 316 9.16 15.99 14.74
N LEU A 317 7.86 16.06 14.97
CA LEU A 317 6.95 16.79 14.08
C LEU A 317 7.29 18.27 14.05
N ASP A 318 7.09 18.91 12.90
CA ASP A 318 7.13 20.37 12.80
C ASP A 318 5.74 20.93 13.16
N GLU A 319 5.60 21.45 14.37
CA GLU A 319 4.33 21.96 14.93
C GLU A 319 3.68 23.05 14.08
N ARG A 320 4.44 23.72 13.22
CA ARG A 320 3.91 24.73 12.28
C ARG A 320 3.05 24.12 11.18
N TYR A 321 3.14 22.80 10.98
CA TYR A 321 2.44 22.07 9.93
C TYR A 321 1.77 20.81 10.51
N PRO A 322 0.60 20.98 11.17
CA PRO A 322 -0.12 19.85 11.77
C PRO A 322 -0.47 18.81 10.72
N ALA A 323 -0.08 17.56 10.96
CA ALA A 323 -0.34 16.45 10.06
C ALA A 323 -1.52 15.61 10.58
N THR A 324 -2.43 15.26 9.68
CA THR A 324 -3.58 14.40 9.96
C THR A 324 -3.85 13.50 8.77
N PRO A 325 -4.13 12.19 8.96
CA PRO A 325 -4.53 11.32 7.86
C PRO A 325 -5.83 11.79 7.22
N ARG A 326 -5.85 11.87 5.89
CA ARG A 326 -7.01 12.30 5.09
C ARG A 326 -7.30 11.28 4.00
N GLY A 327 -8.49 11.33 3.45
CA GLY A 327 -8.97 10.44 2.40
C GLY A 327 -10.03 9.45 2.91
N LEU A 328 -10.87 8.97 2.01
CA LEU A 328 -11.90 7.96 2.32
C LEU A 328 -11.34 6.54 2.09
N VAL A 329 -10.77 6.30 0.92
CA VAL A 329 -10.26 4.98 0.53
C VAL A 329 -8.83 4.80 1.02
N PHE A 330 -7.94 5.69 0.60
CA PHE A 330 -6.56 5.71 1.03
C PHE A 330 -6.36 6.84 2.04
N ARG A 331 -5.86 6.50 3.23
CA ARG A 331 -5.72 7.42 4.35
C ARG A 331 -4.26 7.53 4.78
N LYS A 332 -3.74 8.74 4.59
CA LYS A 332 -2.38 9.14 4.99
C LYS A 332 -2.35 10.68 5.17
N PRO A 333 -1.37 11.25 5.89
CA PRO A 333 -1.19 12.70 5.91
C PRO A 333 -0.88 13.21 4.49
N THR A 334 -1.42 14.36 4.13
CA THR A 334 -1.11 15.01 2.83
C THR A 334 0.36 15.38 2.73
N ASP A 335 0.94 15.83 3.84
CA ASP A 335 2.37 15.99 4.05
C ASP A 335 2.72 15.65 5.51
N LEU A 336 3.95 15.21 5.74
CA LEU A 336 4.48 14.86 7.06
C LEU A 336 5.81 15.60 7.28
N ARG A 337 5.69 16.86 7.75
CA ARG A 337 6.84 17.70 8.00
C ARG A 337 7.43 17.45 9.36
N VAL A 338 8.74 17.29 9.36
CA VAL A 338 9.53 16.94 10.54
C VAL A 338 10.77 17.82 10.66
N ARG A 339 11.35 17.82 11.85
CA ARG A 339 12.63 18.45 12.18
C ARG A 339 13.50 17.48 12.96
N TRP A 340 14.80 17.62 12.81
CA TRP A 340 15.81 16.84 13.53
C TRP A 340 17.03 17.68 13.82
N SER A 341 17.91 17.18 14.70
CA SER A 341 19.19 17.82 14.98
C SER A 341 20.21 17.48 13.88
N THR A 342 20.92 18.51 13.40
CA THR A 342 22.05 18.35 12.47
C THR A 342 23.40 18.43 13.20
N ALA A 343 23.39 18.59 14.53
CA ALA A 343 24.62 18.59 15.32
C ALA A 343 25.25 17.20 15.25
N ILE A 344 26.41 17.10 14.65
CA ILE A 344 27.30 15.94 14.78
C ILE A 344 27.78 15.94 16.22
N SER A 345 27.32 15.03 17.06
CA SER A 345 27.85 14.79 18.40
C SER A 345 29.19 14.09 18.33
#